data_82b59f124e0052dbed61720a7d935a0b
#
_entry.id   82b59f124e0052dbed61720a7d935a0b
#
_cell.length_a   1.000
_cell.length_b   1.000
_cell.length_c   1.000
_cell.angle_alpha   90.00
_cell.angle_beta   90.00
_cell.angle_gamma   90.00
#
_symmetry.space_group_name_H-M   'P 1'
#
loop_
_entity.id
_entity.type
_entity.pdbx_description
1 polymer ?
#
loop_
_entity_poly.entity_id
_entity_poly.type
_entity_poly.pdbx_seq_one_letter_code
_entity_poly.pdbx_strand_id
1 'polypeptide(L)'
;MTNAARPELDLLANRRAVETCLEGFLVGKQRAAAEHCMPAEVVQTLRNFVFAGGKRLRPLLCICGWYAGGGAGDMAAVVQAAASLEMFHAFALIHDDLMDHSDTRRGKPTVHRSLAAHHSALRGQEAASHLGTGGAILVGDLALAWSDELLHTAGLTPDRLAAVLPVIDGMRTEVMYGQYLDLCAAGDPTLDLDAALTVARYKTAKYTCERPLHIGASLAGAGLAVLEACTAYALPLGEAFQLRDDLLGVYGAPEQTGKPVLDDLRGAKHTVLLALALQRADAAQRKVLHLLLGNPGLDEHDAVRIRGILTATGARAEVERLIRNRHAQAHQALDQASFPPSTARTLRRIADAATVRAA
;
A
#
# COMPACT_ATOMS: atom_id res chain seq x y z
N MET A 1 -12.06 22.15 36.58
CA MET A 1 -11.50 20.92 35.98
C MET A 1 -10.67 21.37 34.79
N THR A 2 -9.37 21.42 34.97
CA THR A 2 -8.39 21.82 33.94
C THR A 2 -8.43 20.84 32.77
N ASN A 3 -8.86 21.32 31.63
CA ASN A 3 -8.83 20.61 30.35
C ASN A 3 -7.35 20.45 29.94
N ALA A 4 -6.68 19.41 30.47
CA ALA A 4 -5.34 19.07 30.01
C ALA A 4 -5.43 18.82 28.51
N ALA A 5 -4.83 19.71 27.72
CA ALA A 5 -4.75 19.57 26.27
C ALA A 5 -4.20 18.16 25.99
N ARG A 6 -5.02 17.29 25.35
CA ARG A 6 -4.53 15.98 24.89
C ARG A 6 -3.32 16.23 24.00
N PRO A 7 -2.21 15.50 24.23
CA PRO A 7 -0.98 15.72 23.47
C PRO A 7 -1.28 15.65 21.96
N GLU A 8 -0.63 16.52 21.21
CA GLU A 8 -0.71 16.50 19.76
C GLU A 8 -0.27 15.12 19.24
N LEU A 9 -0.98 14.57 18.26
CA LEU A 9 -0.66 13.28 17.68
C LEU A 9 0.66 13.39 16.89
N ASP A 10 1.76 13.00 17.52
CA ASP A 10 3.10 13.05 16.92
C ASP A 10 3.29 11.85 15.96
N LEU A 11 3.12 12.11 14.66
CA LEU A 11 3.32 11.09 13.61
C LEU A 11 4.75 10.55 13.57
N LEU A 12 5.76 11.36 13.89
CA LEU A 12 7.16 10.92 13.87
C LEU A 12 7.46 10.01 15.06
N ALA A 13 6.98 10.35 16.25
CA ALA A 13 7.11 9.49 17.42
C ALA A 13 6.37 8.16 17.23
N ASN A 14 5.15 8.19 16.73
CA ASN A 14 4.37 6.98 16.44
C ASN A 14 5.05 6.09 15.35
N ARG A 15 5.58 6.70 14.30
CA ARG A 15 6.35 5.98 13.28
C ARG A 15 7.57 5.28 13.89
N ARG A 16 8.34 5.98 14.72
CA ARG A 16 9.51 5.41 15.42
C ARG A 16 9.10 4.27 16.35
N ALA A 17 7.99 4.40 17.08
CA ALA A 17 7.49 3.33 17.95
C ALA A 17 7.15 2.06 17.15
N VAL A 18 6.48 2.20 16.01
CA VAL A 18 6.18 1.08 15.11
C VAL A 18 7.47 0.45 14.55
N GLU A 19 8.42 1.26 14.10
CA GLU A 19 9.70 0.78 13.56
C GLU A 19 10.52 0.06 14.64
N THR A 20 10.54 0.56 15.88
CA THR A 20 11.19 -0.11 17.03
C THR A 20 10.51 -1.45 17.36
N CYS A 21 9.18 -1.51 17.31
CA CYS A 21 8.43 -2.75 17.53
C CYS A 21 8.79 -3.80 16.47
N LEU A 22 8.77 -3.42 15.18
CA LEU A 22 9.15 -4.30 14.06
C LEU A 22 10.59 -4.79 14.19
N GLU A 23 11.52 -3.90 14.53
CA GLU A 23 12.93 -4.26 14.70
C GLU A 23 13.11 -5.26 15.85
N GLY A 24 12.52 -5.00 17.01
CA GLY A 24 12.59 -5.91 18.16
C GLY A 24 12.02 -7.29 17.83
N PHE A 25 10.89 -7.33 17.11
CA PHE A 25 10.27 -8.57 16.66
C PHE A 25 11.19 -9.36 15.71
N LEU A 26 11.74 -8.72 14.68
CA LEU A 26 12.62 -9.38 13.70
C LEU A 26 13.95 -9.82 14.31
N VAL A 27 14.51 -9.08 15.27
CA VAL A 27 15.67 -9.50 16.05
C VAL A 27 15.34 -10.76 16.85
N GLY A 28 14.15 -10.85 17.45
CA GLY A 28 13.69 -12.08 18.12
C GLY A 28 13.62 -13.27 17.16
N LYS A 29 13.06 -13.06 15.95
CA LYS A 29 13.00 -14.10 14.90
C LYS A 29 14.39 -14.55 14.44
N GLN A 30 15.33 -13.62 14.32
CA GLN A 30 16.72 -13.94 13.95
C GLN A 30 17.41 -14.79 15.00
N ARG A 31 17.21 -14.51 16.30
CA ARG A 31 17.73 -15.33 17.39
C ARG A 31 17.13 -16.73 17.37
N ALA A 32 15.80 -16.84 17.27
CA ALA A 32 15.14 -18.14 17.20
C ALA A 32 15.59 -18.97 15.99
N ALA A 33 15.80 -18.35 14.83
CA ALA A 33 16.35 -19.02 13.66
C ALA A 33 17.76 -19.56 13.92
N ALA A 34 18.64 -18.78 14.56
CA ALA A 34 19.99 -19.20 14.91
C ALA A 34 20.01 -20.37 15.91
N GLU A 35 19.16 -20.33 16.93
CA GLU A 35 18.99 -21.41 17.93
C GLU A 35 18.58 -22.75 17.30
N HIS A 36 17.80 -22.71 16.20
CA HIS A 36 17.35 -23.90 15.47
C HIS A 36 18.18 -24.21 14.21
N CYS A 37 19.33 -23.56 14.04
CA CYS A 37 20.22 -23.73 12.88
C CYS A 37 19.51 -23.48 11.53
N MET A 38 18.52 -22.57 11.50
CA MET A 38 17.82 -22.18 10.28
C MET A 38 18.59 -21.12 9.49
N PRO A 39 18.45 -21.06 8.15
CA PRO A 39 19.14 -20.10 7.32
C PRO A 39 18.83 -18.65 7.73
N ALA A 40 19.87 -17.91 8.17
CA ALA A 40 19.72 -16.52 8.60
C ALA A 40 19.27 -15.58 7.46
N GLU A 41 19.53 -15.95 6.21
CA GLU A 41 19.20 -15.16 5.01
C GLU A 41 17.71 -14.85 4.88
N VAL A 42 16.83 -15.77 5.31
CA VAL A 42 15.37 -15.62 5.21
C VAL A 42 14.89 -14.43 6.04
N VAL A 43 15.25 -14.40 7.32
CA VAL A 43 14.91 -13.29 8.22
C VAL A 43 15.60 -12.00 7.80
N GLN A 44 16.86 -12.08 7.38
CA GLN A 44 17.63 -10.92 6.93
C GLN A 44 17.03 -10.30 5.66
N THR A 45 16.57 -11.11 4.72
CA THR A 45 15.92 -10.66 3.50
C THR A 45 14.63 -9.92 3.82
N LEU A 46 13.77 -10.48 4.67
CA LEU A 46 12.54 -9.81 5.09
C LEU A 46 12.83 -8.51 5.86
N ARG A 47 13.82 -8.54 6.77
CA ARG A 47 14.23 -7.34 7.51
C ARG A 47 14.71 -6.24 6.56
N ASN A 48 15.57 -6.58 5.60
CA ASN A 48 16.05 -5.64 4.60
C ASN A 48 14.89 -5.05 3.78
N PHE A 49 13.90 -5.87 3.42
CA PHE A 49 12.72 -5.44 2.70
C PHE A 49 11.84 -4.49 3.52
N VAL A 50 11.52 -4.84 4.76
CA VAL A 50 10.70 -4.03 5.67
C VAL A 50 11.33 -2.66 5.92
N PHE A 51 12.67 -2.62 6.11
CA PHE A 51 13.41 -1.37 6.40
C PHE A 51 14.01 -0.68 5.16
N ALA A 52 13.69 -1.13 3.94
CA ALA A 52 14.10 -0.45 2.71
C ALA A 52 13.43 0.92 2.49
N GLY A 53 12.71 1.43 3.48
CA GLY A 53 11.97 2.69 3.42
C GLY A 53 10.46 2.48 3.53
N GLY A 54 9.70 3.52 3.22
CA GLY A 54 8.24 3.49 3.33
C GLY A 54 7.71 4.53 4.32
N LYS A 55 6.50 5.02 4.08
CA LYS A 55 5.87 6.08 4.88
C LYS A 55 5.15 5.56 6.12
N ARG A 56 5.05 4.25 6.29
CA ARG A 56 4.31 3.59 7.38
C ARG A 56 2.86 4.08 7.47
N LEU A 57 2.22 4.33 6.32
CA LEU A 57 0.91 4.96 6.27
C LEU A 57 -0.16 4.11 6.98
N ARG A 58 -0.16 2.80 6.77
CA ARG A 58 -1.14 1.88 7.39
C ARG A 58 -1.05 1.86 8.91
N PRO A 59 0.13 1.66 9.52
CA PRO A 59 0.28 1.78 10.97
C PRO A 59 -0.14 3.13 11.52
N LEU A 60 0.23 4.22 10.85
CA LEU A 60 -0.12 5.57 11.29
C LEU A 60 -1.63 5.83 11.22
N LEU A 61 -2.31 5.35 10.16
CA LEU A 61 -3.77 5.45 10.06
C LEU A 61 -4.46 4.57 11.12
N CYS A 62 -3.92 3.39 11.46
CA CYS A 62 -4.42 2.58 12.57
C CYS A 62 -4.35 3.35 13.90
N ILE A 63 -3.21 3.98 14.18
CA ILE A 63 -3.05 4.82 15.38
C ILE A 63 -4.00 6.03 15.34
N CYS A 64 -4.20 6.67 14.19
CA CYS A 64 -5.20 7.73 14.03
C CYS A 64 -6.61 7.23 14.30
N GLY A 65 -6.96 6.04 13.83
CA GLY A 65 -8.25 5.39 14.10
C GLY A 65 -8.48 5.15 15.60
N TRP A 66 -7.45 4.69 16.32
CA TRP A 66 -7.49 4.56 17.77
C TRP A 66 -7.87 5.89 18.45
N TYR A 67 -7.22 6.97 18.10
CA TYR A 67 -7.54 8.28 18.66
C TYR A 67 -8.89 8.82 18.19
N ALA A 68 -9.30 8.54 16.96
CA ALA A 68 -10.62 8.89 16.43
C ALA A 68 -11.74 8.20 17.22
N GLY A 69 -11.52 6.95 17.64
CA GLY A 69 -12.40 6.18 18.51
C GLY A 69 -12.38 6.59 19.98
N GLY A 70 -11.61 7.62 20.35
CA GLY A 70 -11.50 8.07 21.74
C GLY A 70 -10.53 7.25 22.59
N GLY A 71 -9.68 6.45 21.96
CA GLY A 71 -8.67 5.63 22.63
C GLY A 71 -7.74 6.46 23.50
N ALA A 72 -7.42 5.93 24.68
CA ALA A 72 -6.54 6.53 25.67
C ALA A 72 -5.76 5.47 26.46
N GLY A 73 -4.67 5.88 27.10
CA GLY A 73 -3.85 5.00 27.93
C GLY A 73 -2.62 4.44 27.20
N ASP A 74 -2.20 3.23 27.60
CA ASP A 74 -1.00 2.59 27.05
C ASP A 74 -1.16 2.26 25.56
N MET A 75 -0.16 2.67 24.79
CA MET A 75 -0.13 2.51 23.35
C MET A 75 0.61 1.24 22.90
N ALA A 76 1.25 0.49 23.81
CA ALA A 76 2.10 -0.64 23.41
C ALA A 76 1.34 -1.67 22.58
N ALA A 77 0.17 -2.10 23.04
CA ALA A 77 -0.68 -3.04 22.30
C ALA A 77 -1.17 -2.49 20.96
N VAL A 78 -1.52 -1.21 20.91
CA VAL A 78 -1.98 -0.54 19.67
C VAL A 78 -0.84 -0.39 18.68
N VAL A 79 0.35 -0.02 19.13
CA VAL A 79 1.56 0.08 18.30
C VAL A 79 1.91 -1.28 17.71
N GLN A 80 1.84 -2.35 18.51
CA GLN A 80 2.14 -3.69 18.03
C GLN A 80 1.07 -4.21 17.03
N ALA A 81 -0.22 -3.95 17.29
CA ALA A 81 -1.29 -4.22 16.33
C ALA A 81 -1.13 -3.40 15.04
N ALA A 82 -0.70 -2.14 15.13
CA ALA A 82 -0.36 -1.32 13.97
C ALA A 82 0.87 -1.86 13.21
N ALA A 83 1.88 -2.36 13.93
CA ALA A 83 3.06 -3.00 13.32
C ALA A 83 2.71 -4.28 12.53
N SER A 84 1.69 -5.04 12.97
CA SER A 84 1.19 -6.20 12.23
C SER A 84 0.73 -5.84 10.82
N LEU A 85 0.14 -4.65 10.63
CA LEU A 85 -0.30 -4.17 9.32
C LEU A 85 0.87 -3.89 8.38
N GLU A 86 2.02 -3.46 8.90
CA GLU A 86 3.21 -3.25 8.07
C GLU A 86 3.86 -4.59 7.69
N MET A 87 3.82 -5.58 8.57
CA MET A 87 4.28 -6.94 8.26
C MET A 87 3.37 -7.59 7.20
N PHE A 88 2.04 -7.45 7.33
CA PHE A 88 1.10 -7.86 6.29
C PHE A 88 1.34 -7.12 4.97
N HIS A 89 1.71 -5.83 5.04
CA HIS A 89 2.06 -5.08 3.83
C HIS A 89 3.34 -5.61 3.17
N ALA A 90 4.31 -6.07 3.94
CA ALA A 90 5.49 -6.73 3.37
C ALA A 90 5.11 -7.99 2.59
N PHE A 91 4.24 -8.86 3.15
CA PHE A 91 3.66 -9.99 2.44
C PHE A 91 3.04 -9.57 1.10
N ALA A 92 2.10 -8.62 1.15
CA ALA A 92 1.37 -8.16 -0.04
C ALA A 92 2.32 -7.63 -1.13
N LEU A 93 3.34 -6.85 -0.76
CA LEU A 93 4.29 -6.30 -1.72
C LEU A 93 5.28 -7.34 -2.28
N ILE A 94 5.72 -8.30 -1.46
CA ILE A 94 6.63 -9.36 -1.92
C ILE A 94 5.95 -10.24 -2.97
N HIS A 95 4.67 -10.59 -2.75
CA HIS A 95 3.89 -11.36 -3.71
C HIS A 95 3.49 -10.54 -4.94
N ASP A 96 3.14 -9.26 -4.77
CA ASP A 96 2.89 -8.32 -5.87
C ASP A 96 4.11 -8.22 -6.81
N ASP A 97 5.32 -8.07 -6.25
CA ASP A 97 6.56 -8.02 -7.03
C ASP A 97 6.82 -9.29 -7.86
N LEU A 98 6.41 -10.47 -7.35
CA LEU A 98 6.49 -11.73 -8.09
C LEU A 98 5.46 -11.78 -9.22
N MET A 99 4.22 -11.42 -8.93
CA MET A 99 3.11 -11.44 -9.89
C MET A 99 3.33 -10.44 -11.03
N ASP A 100 3.87 -9.27 -10.70
CA ASP A 100 4.17 -8.20 -11.67
C ASP A 100 5.55 -8.37 -12.36
N HIS A 101 6.31 -9.43 -12.03
CA HIS A 101 7.68 -9.63 -12.51
C HIS A 101 8.60 -8.42 -12.30
N SER A 102 8.41 -7.67 -11.21
CA SER A 102 9.15 -6.44 -10.91
C SER A 102 10.60 -6.75 -10.51
N ASP A 103 11.57 -6.08 -11.13
CA ASP A 103 12.99 -6.26 -10.80
C ASP A 103 13.42 -5.46 -9.57
N THR A 104 12.80 -4.30 -9.35
CA THR A 104 13.19 -3.35 -8.30
C THR A 104 11.99 -2.81 -7.54
N ARG A 105 12.20 -2.52 -6.25
CA ARG A 105 11.25 -1.81 -5.39
C ARG A 105 11.99 -0.84 -4.49
N ARG A 106 11.58 0.43 -4.48
CA ARG A 106 12.24 1.51 -3.71
C ARG A 106 13.73 1.64 -4.04
N GLY A 107 14.10 1.46 -5.31
CA GLY A 107 15.48 1.54 -5.79
C GLY A 107 16.39 0.37 -5.38
N LYS A 108 15.82 -0.72 -4.81
CA LYS A 108 16.55 -1.95 -4.45
C LYS A 108 15.99 -3.14 -5.21
N PRO A 109 16.78 -4.21 -5.43
CA PRO A 109 16.26 -5.46 -5.99
C PRO A 109 15.09 -5.98 -5.16
N THR A 110 14.08 -6.54 -5.84
CA THR A 110 12.97 -7.26 -5.21
C THR A 110 13.47 -8.52 -4.48
N VAL A 111 12.65 -9.09 -3.60
CA VAL A 111 13.05 -10.25 -2.79
C VAL A 111 13.51 -11.42 -3.66
N HIS A 112 12.76 -11.75 -4.71
CA HIS A 112 13.12 -12.86 -5.62
C HIS A 112 14.41 -12.57 -6.40
N ARG A 113 14.66 -11.33 -6.81
CA ARG A 113 15.91 -10.95 -7.48
C ARG A 113 17.09 -10.96 -6.51
N SER A 114 16.90 -10.51 -5.28
CA SER A 114 17.92 -10.51 -4.24
C SER A 114 18.36 -11.94 -3.88
N LEU A 115 17.40 -12.86 -3.67
CA LEU A 115 17.69 -14.27 -3.39
C LEU A 115 18.35 -14.95 -4.58
N ALA A 116 17.86 -14.74 -5.80
CA ALA A 116 18.47 -15.28 -7.01
C ALA A 116 19.93 -14.83 -7.16
N ALA A 117 20.22 -13.54 -6.97
CA ALA A 117 21.58 -13.00 -7.04
C ALA A 117 22.52 -13.62 -5.99
N HIS A 118 22.03 -13.83 -4.75
CA HIS A 118 22.80 -14.45 -3.69
C HIS A 118 23.25 -15.88 -4.03
N HIS A 119 22.42 -16.64 -4.72
CA HIS A 119 22.67 -18.05 -5.04
C HIS A 119 23.22 -18.29 -6.46
N SER A 120 23.32 -17.28 -7.31
CA SER A 120 23.69 -17.43 -8.73
C SER A 120 25.08 -18.00 -8.95
N ALA A 121 26.07 -17.62 -8.11
CA ALA A 121 27.44 -18.07 -8.20
C ALA A 121 27.58 -19.59 -7.94
N LEU A 122 26.71 -20.16 -7.10
CA LEU A 122 26.78 -21.56 -6.69
C LEU A 122 25.91 -22.50 -7.54
N ARG A 123 24.80 -21.98 -8.11
CA ARG A 123 23.75 -22.81 -8.73
C ARG A 123 23.55 -22.60 -10.22
N GLY A 124 24.17 -21.59 -10.81
CA GLY A 124 23.86 -21.14 -12.16
C GLY A 124 22.55 -20.34 -12.22
N GLN A 125 22.35 -19.59 -13.31
CA GLN A 125 21.31 -18.57 -13.43
C GLN A 125 19.88 -19.10 -13.29
N GLU A 126 19.55 -20.19 -13.97
CA GLU A 126 18.20 -20.76 -14.00
C GLU A 126 17.77 -21.33 -12.63
N ALA A 127 18.64 -22.15 -12.03
CA ALA A 127 18.39 -22.73 -10.71
C ALA A 127 18.33 -21.66 -9.63
N ALA A 128 19.15 -20.60 -9.73
CA ALA A 128 19.10 -19.47 -8.81
C ALA A 128 17.81 -18.65 -8.98
N SER A 129 17.33 -18.45 -10.22
CA SER A 129 16.07 -17.77 -10.48
C SER A 129 14.88 -18.56 -9.90
N HIS A 130 14.85 -19.86 -10.09
CA HIS A 130 13.82 -20.74 -9.50
C HIS A 130 13.83 -20.69 -7.97
N LEU A 131 15.02 -20.75 -7.35
CA LEU A 131 15.17 -20.59 -5.90
C LEU A 131 14.71 -19.22 -5.43
N GLY A 132 15.06 -18.15 -6.16
CA GLY A 132 14.64 -16.79 -5.85
C GLY A 132 13.13 -16.66 -5.83
N THR A 133 12.44 -17.21 -6.83
CA THR A 133 10.97 -17.24 -6.91
C THR A 133 10.35 -18.01 -5.75
N GLY A 134 10.76 -19.25 -5.51
CA GLY A 134 10.26 -20.07 -4.41
C GLY A 134 10.57 -19.46 -3.04
N GLY A 135 11.77 -18.91 -2.88
CA GLY A 135 12.19 -18.23 -1.64
C GLY A 135 11.35 -16.98 -1.35
N ALA A 136 11.01 -16.20 -2.38
CA ALA A 136 10.17 -15.02 -2.20
C ALA A 136 8.72 -15.38 -1.82
N ILE A 137 8.16 -16.47 -2.34
CA ILE A 137 6.86 -16.99 -1.89
C ILE A 137 6.93 -17.29 -0.39
N LEU A 138 7.94 -18.05 0.04
CA LEU A 138 8.08 -18.43 1.45
C LEU A 138 8.36 -17.24 2.38
N VAL A 139 9.17 -16.26 1.95
CA VAL A 139 9.43 -15.03 2.71
C VAL A 139 8.14 -14.20 2.84
N GLY A 140 7.32 -14.14 1.80
CA GLY A 140 6.00 -13.53 1.84
C GLY A 140 5.07 -14.25 2.81
N ASP A 141 4.98 -15.57 2.75
CA ASP A 141 4.14 -16.37 3.66
C ASP A 141 4.58 -16.22 5.12
N LEU A 142 5.90 -16.14 5.39
CA LEU A 142 6.41 -15.84 6.71
C LEU A 142 6.00 -14.43 7.18
N ALA A 143 6.03 -13.44 6.29
CA ALA A 143 5.54 -12.10 6.62
C ALA A 143 4.06 -12.11 6.97
N LEU A 144 3.23 -12.90 6.26
CA LEU A 144 1.82 -13.10 6.58
C LEU A 144 1.65 -13.75 7.95
N ALA A 145 2.31 -14.88 8.21
CA ALA A 145 2.25 -15.60 9.48
C ALA A 145 2.74 -14.74 10.66
N TRP A 146 3.80 -13.96 10.45
CA TRP A 146 4.35 -13.07 11.48
C TRP A 146 3.50 -11.80 11.67
N SER A 147 2.69 -11.40 10.70
CA SER A 147 1.68 -10.38 10.93
C SER A 147 0.62 -10.86 11.93
N ASP A 148 0.21 -12.13 11.85
CA ASP A 148 -0.70 -12.74 12.81
C ASP A 148 -0.08 -12.86 14.20
N GLU A 149 1.16 -13.32 14.27
CA GLU A 149 1.88 -13.41 15.54
C GLU A 149 2.01 -12.07 16.23
N LEU A 150 2.37 -11.00 15.50
CA LEU A 150 2.42 -9.64 16.04
C LEU A 150 1.07 -9.20 16.62
N LEU A 151 -0.03 -9.52 15.94
CA LEU A 151 -1.37 -9.19 16.42
C LEU A 151 -1.75 -9.99 17.67
N HIS A 152 -1.56 -11.32 17.63
CA HIS A 152 -1.96 -12.22 18.70
C HIS A 152 -1.14 -12.02 19.98
N THR A 153 0.10 -11.57 19.86
CA THR A 153 0.99 -11.30 20.99
C THR A 153 1.00 -9.83 21.43
N ALA A 154 0.10 -9.00 20.88
CA ALA A 154 0.05 -7.56 21.20
C ALA A 154 -0.45 -7.23 22.63
N GLY A 155 -0.85 -8.23 23.41
CA GLY A 155 -1.40 -7.99 24.76
C GLY A 155 -2.80 -7.37 24.75
N LEU A 156 -3.55 -7.55 23.65
CA LEU A 156 -4.94 -7.11 23.53
C LEU A 156 -5.83 -7.94 24.48
N THR A 157 -6.83 -7.29 25.07
CA THR A 157 -7.88 -8.03 25.80
C THR A 157 -8.67 -8.91 24.83
N PRO A 158 -9.27 -10.03 25.28
CA PRO A 158 -10.09 -10.90 24.43
C PRO A 158 -11.19 -10.12 23.68
N ASP A 159 -11.85 -9.17 24.33
CA ASP A 159 -12.91 -8.35 23.72
C ASP A 159 -12.37 -7.46 22.59
N ARG A 160 -11.20 -6.83 22.78
CA ARG A 160 -10.55 -6.02 21.75
C ARG A 160 -10.09 -6.88 20.57
N LEU A 161 -9.55 -8.06 20.86
CA LEU A 161 -9.15 -8.99 19.81
C LEU A 161 -10.38 -9.47 19.02
N ALA A 162 -11.46 -9.86 19.70
CA ALA A 162 -12.71 -10.26 19.07
C ALA A 162 -13.33 -9.13 18.22
N ALA A 163 -13.20 -7.87 18.63
CA ALA A 163 -13.71 -6.72 17.88
C ALA A 163 -12.90 -6.43 16.60
N VAL A 164 -11.58 -6.68 16.60
CA VAL A 164 -10.71 -6.30 15.50
C VAL A 164 -10.54 -7.41 14.46
N LEU A 165 -10.62 -8.68 14.84
CA LEU A 165 -10.41 -9.83 13.93
C LEU A 165 -11.30 -9.78 12.68
N PRO A 166 -12.64 -9.54 12.78
CA PRO A 166 -13.49 -9.47 11.58
C PRO A 166 -13.08 -8.35 10.61
N VAL A 167 -12.53 -7.25 11.12
CA VAL A 167 -12.07 -6.12 10.30
C VAL A 167 -10.77 -6.50 9.55
N ILE A 168 -9.87 -7.21 10.23
CA ILE A 168 -8.61 -7.72 9.64
C ILE A 168 -8.90 -8.78 8.59
N ASP A 169 -9.78 -9.73 8.89
CA ASP A 169 -10.16 -10.80 7.94
C ASP A 169 -10.83 -10.22 6.70
N GLY A 170 -11.73 -9.23 6.88
CA GLY A 170 -12.31 -8.47 5.79
C GLY A 170 -11.27 -7.75 4.96
N MET A 171 -10.30 -7.07 5.59
CA MET A 171 -9.20 -6.38 4.91
C MET A 171 -8.37 -7.34 4.04
N ARG A 172 -7.99 -8.48 4.60
CA ARG A 172 -7.20 -9.50 3.91
C ARG A 172 -7.93 -10.05 2.69
N THR A 173 -9.19 -10.42 2.88
CA THR A 173 -10.04 -10.91 1.80
C THR A 173 -10.18 -9.86 0.70
N GLU A 174 -10.50 -8.62 1.05
CA GLU A 174 -10.71 -7.53 0.10
C GLU A 174 -9.46 -7.22 -0.72
N VAL A 175 -8.27 -7.17 -0.10
CA VAL A 175 -7.03 -6.88 -0.84
C VAL A 175 -6.62 -8.02 -1.77
N MET A 176 -6.84 -9.28 -1.34
CA MET A 176 -6.55 -10.45 -2.19
C MET A 176 -7.47 -10.48 -3.43
N TYR A 177 -8.77 -10.21 -3.26
CA TYR A 177 -9.67 -10.04 -4.40
C TYR A 177 -9.28 -8.83 -5.27
N GLY A 178 -8.88 -7.71 -4.65
CA GLY A 178 -8.39 -6.54 -5.37
C GLY A 178 -7.16 -6.86 -6.23
N GLN A 179 -6.21 -7.64 -5.70
CA GLN A 179 -5.04 -8.11 -6.45
C GLN A 179 -5.43 -9.10 -7.56
N TYR A 180 -6.38 -9.99 -7.31
CA TYR A 180 -6.87 -10.91 -8.34
C TYR A 180 -7.54 -10.16 -9.50
N LEU A 181 -8.35 -9.13 -9.21
CA LEU A 181 -8.95 -8.27 -10.23
C LEU A 181 -7.90 -7.52 -11.04
N ASP A 182 -6.84 -7.03 -10.39
CA ASP A 182 -5.71 -6.36 -11.07
C ASP A 182 -4.98 -7.32 -12.03
N LEU A 183 -4.72 -8.56 -11.59
CA LEU A 183 -4.14 -9.61 -12.45
C LEU A 183 -5.03 -9.97 -13.65
N CYS A 184 -6.35 -10.08 -13.43
CA CYS A 184 -7.29 -10.35 -14.54
C CYS A 184 -7.36 -9.21 -15.55
N ALA A 185 -7.10 -7.99 -15.12
CA ALA A 185 -7.13 -6.79 -15.97
C ALA A 185 -5.76 -6.49 -16.62
N ALA A 186 -4.68 -7.13 -16.16
CA ALA A 186 -3.34 -6.92 -16.70
C ALA A 186 -3.21 -7.43 -18.15
N GLY A 187 -2.51 -6.67 -19.01
CA GLY A 187 -2.23 -7.06 -20.39
C GLY A 187 -3.37 -6.82 -21.37
N ASP A 188 -4.58 -6.51 -20.91
CA ASP A 188 -5.73 -6.17 -21.77
C ASP A 188 -6.38 -4.85 -21.30
N PRO A 189 -5.81 -3.69 -21.65
CA PRO A 189 -6.35 -2.41 -21.24
C PRO A 189 -7.73 -2.20 -21.87
N THR A 190 -8.76 -2.31 -21.04
CA THR A 190 -10.16 -2.15 -21.46
C THR A 190 -10.65 -0.71 -21.25
N LEU A 191 -11.78 -0.39 -21.89
CA LEU A 191 -12.49 0.89 -21.74
C LEU A 191 -13.25 0.97 -20.40
N ASP A 192 -13.20 -0.08 -19.57
CA ASP A 192 -14.01 -0.18 -18.34
C ASP A 192 -13.42 0.62 -17.19
N LEU A 193 -13.91 1.85 -17.06
CA LEU A 193 -13.54 2.77 -15.99
C LEU A 193 -13.99 2.26 -14.61
N ASP A 194 -15.15 1.62 -14.53
CA ASP A 194 -15.68 1.12 -13.25
C ASP A 194 -14.85 -0.06 -12.74
N ALA A 195 -14.36 -0.91 -13.63
CA ALA A 195 -13.42 -1.97 -13.28
C ALA A 195 -12.10 -1.38 -12.73
N ALA A 196 -11.51 -0.37 -13.39
CA ALA A 196 -10.30 0.29 -12.92
C ALA A 196 -10.49 0.97 -11.54
N LEU A 197 -11.64 1.63 -11.33
CA LEU A 197 -11.99 2.21 -10.02
C LEU A 197 -12.21 1.14 -8.96
N THR A 198 -12.78 -0.01 -9.33
CA THR A 198 -12.97 -1.13 -8.41
C THR A 198 -11.63 -1.71 -7.96
N VAL A 199 -10.68 -1.92 -8.87
CA VAL A 199 -9.30 -2.33 -8.51
C VAL A 199 -8.68 -1.31 -7.56
N ALA A 200 -8.71 -0.01 -7.90
CA ALA A 200 -8.15 1.05 -7.05
C ALA A 200 -8.78 1.04 -5.64
N ARG A 201 -10.08 0.79 -5.54
CA ARG A 201 -10.81 0.74 -4.28
C ARG A 201 -10.41 -0.46 -3.41
N TYR A 202 -10.42 -1.68 -3.96
CA TYR A 202 -10.18 -2.90 -3.20
C TYR A 202 -8.69 -3.17 -2.96
N LYS A 203 -7.85 -3.03 -3.98
CA LYS A 203 -6.40 -3.23 -3.87
C LYS A 203 -5.74 -2.16 -3.00
N THR A 204 -6.24 -0.91 -3.04
CA THR A 204 -5.54 0.22 -2.39
C THR A 204 -6.38 0.97 -1.38
N ALA A 205 -7.53 1.55 -1.74
CA ALA A 205 -8.22 2.50 -0.86
C ALA A 205 -8.70 1.87 0.44
N LYS A 206 -9.37 0.73 0.37
CA LYS A 206 -9.82 -0.03 1.55
C LYS A 206 -8.64 -0.52 2.37
N TYR A 207 -7.73 -1.22 1.74
CA TYR A 207 -6.59 -1.85 2.38
C TYR A 207 -5.61 -0.85 3.01
N THR A 208 -5.35 0.27 2.33
CA THR A 208 -4.34 1.24 2.78
C THR A 208 -4.90 2.27 3.75
N CYS A 209 -6.16 2.68 3.58
CA CYS A 209 -6.74 3.80 4.32
C CYS A 209 -7.91 3.38 5.21
N GLU A 210 -8.96 2.76 4.67
CA GLU A 210 -10.19 2.49 5.40
C GLU A 210 -9.97 1.47 6.52
N ARG A 211 -9.48 0.28 6.18
CA ARG A 211 -9.32 -0.82 7.13
C ARG A 211 -8.34 -0.52 8.26
N PRO A 212 -7.17 0.11 8.03
CA PRO A 212 -6.31 0.55 9.12
C PRO A 212 -7.00 1.49 10.11
N LEU A 213 -7.77 2.49 9.62
CA LEU A 213 -8.56 3.36 10.50
C LEU A 213 -9.62 2.58 11.29
N HIS A 214 -10.33 1.66 10.63
CA HIS A 214 -11.32 0.81 11.29
C HIS A 214 -10.69 -0.08 12.36
N ILE A 215 -9.54 -0.70 12.10
CA ILE A 215 -8.81 -1.52 13.06
C ILE A 215 -8.49 -0.69 14.31
N GLY A 216 -7.92 0.49 14.13
CA GLY A 216 -7.62 1.38 15.25
C GLY A 216 -8.85 1.81 16.03
N ALA A 217 -9.91 2.22 15.34
CA ALA A 217 -11.18 2.61 15.96
C ALA A 217 -11.84 1.45 16.72
N SER A 218 -11.82 0.23 16.16
CA SER A 218 -12.33 -0.97 16.82
C SER A 218 -11.53 -1.34 18.06
N LEU A 219 -10.20 -1.20 18.04
CA LEU A 219 -9.34 -1.36 19.23
C LEU A 219 -9.71 -0.37 20.34
N ALA A 220 -10.19 0.82 20.00
CA ALA A 220 -10.68 1.82 20.96
C ALA A 220 -12.10 1.53 21.45
N GLY A 221 -12.80 0.55 20.89
CA GLY A 221 -14.20 0.26 21.21
C GLY A 221 -15.18 1.25 20.56
N ALA A 222 -14.82 1.85 19.43
CA ALA A 222 -15.64 2.83 18.75
C ALA A 222 -16.94 2.23 18.20
N GLY A 223 -18.03 3.00 18.30
CA GLY A 223 -19.32 2.63 17.70
C GLY A 223 -19.38 2.88 16.20
N LEU A 224 -20.47 2.41 15.57
CA LEU A 224 -20.69 2.45 14.13
C LEU A 224 -20.52 3.84 13.51
N ALA A 225 -21.00 4.89 14.17
CA ALA A 225 -20.89 6.26 13.66
C ALA A 225 -19.43 6.73 13.45
N VAL A 226 -18.49 6.27 14.29
CA VAL A 226 -17.06 6.56 14.12
C VAL A 226 -16.50 5.78 12.94
N LEU A 227 -16.88 4.52 12.78
CA LEU A 227 -16.46 3.69 11.65
C LEU A 227 -16.97 4.26 10.31
N GLU A 228 -18.22 4.70 10.26
CA GLU A 228 -18.80 5.37 9.07
C GLU A 228 -18.07 6.68 8.76
N ALA A 229 -17.72 7.49 9.77
CA ALA A 229 -16.92 8.69 9.57
C ALA A 229 -15.49 8.36 9.08
N CYS A 230 -14.88 7.28 9.57
CA CYS A 230 -13.61 6.79 9.06
C CYS A 230 -13.72 6.37 7.59
N THR A 231 -14.79 5.66 7.20
CA THR A 231 -15.05 5.29 5.80
C THR A 231 -15.23 6.51 4.90
N ALA A 232 -16.04 7.48 5.33
CA ALA A 232 -16.30 8.69 4.56
C ALA A 232 -15.03 9.50 4.27
N TYR A 233 -14.06 9.49 5.17
CA TYR A 233 -12.75 10.10 4.97
C TYR A 233 -11.81 9.19 4.15
N ALA A 234 -11.73 7.91 4.49
CA ALA A 234 -10.66 7.03 4.03
C ALA A 234 -10.82 6.58 2.58
N LEU A 235 -12.03 6.31 2.12
CA LEU A 235 -12.25 5.85 0.74
C LEU A 235 -11.85 6.93 -0.28
N PRO A 236 -12.33 8.19 -0.17
CA PRO A 236 -11.87 9.23 -1.09
C PRO A 236 -10.35 9.45 -1.01
N LEU A 237 -9.77 9.45 0.19
CA LEU A 237 -8.31 9.59 0.34
C LEU A 237 -7.55 8.48 -0.39
N GLY A 238 -7.95 7.23 -0.19
CA GLY A 238 -7.27 6.08 -0.77
C GLY A 238 -7.44 6.00 -2.30
N GLU A 239 -8.60 6.38 -2.82
CA GLU A 239 -8.81 6.52 -4.27
C GLU A 239 -7.91 7.64 -4.85
N ALA A 240 -7.85 8.82 -4.20
CA ALA A 240 -6.95 9.90 -4.63
C ALA A 240 -5.48 9.49 -4.58
N PHE A 241 -5.08 8.72 -3.56
CA PHE A 241 -3.73 8.19 -3.43
C PHE A 241 -3.37 7.26 -4.60
N GLN A 242 -4.26 6.32 -4.96
CA GLN A 242 -4.02 5.40 -6.09
C GLN A 242 -3.98 6.15 -7.42
N LEU A 243 -4.94 7.04 -7.66
CA LEU A 243 -4.95 7.88 -8.87
C LEU A 243 -3.66 8.70 -9.02
N ARG A 244 -3.10 9.20 -7.91
CA ARG A 244 -1.81 9.91 -7.91
C ARG A 244 -0.65 8.97 -8.21
N ASP A 245 -0.64 7.77 -7.62
CA ASP A 245 0.40 6.77 -7.91
C ASP A 245 0.35 6.33 -9.38
N ASP A 246 -0.84 6.16 -9.99
CA ASP A 246 -1.00 5.85 -11.41
C ASP A 246 -0.45 6.97 -12.32
N LEU A 247 -0.69 8.25 -11.97
CA LEU A 247 -0.08 9.37 -12.69
C LEU A 247 1.45 9.36 -12.57
N LEU A 248 1.97 9.11 -11.36
CA LEU A 248 3.42 9.04 -11.12
C LEU A 248 4.06 7.86 -11.85
N GLY A 249 3.37 6.73 -12.00
CA GLY A 249 3.84 5.58 -12.77
C GLY A 249 4.05 5.88 -14.26
N VAL A 250 3.40 6.93 -14.80
CA VAL A 250 3.52 7.32 -16.21
C VAL A 250 4.33 8.61 -16.41
N TYR A 251 4.21 9.56 -15.49
CA TYR A 251 4.77 10.92 -15.64
C TYR A 251 5.84 11.26 -14.59
N GLY A 252 5.98 10.44 -13.54
CA GLY A 252 6.92 10.71 -12.44
C GLY A 252 8.37 10.46 -12.86
N ALA A 253 9.31 11.10 -12.17
CA ALA A 253 10.73 10.81 -12.33
C ALA A 253 11.12 9.55 -11.53
N PRO A 254 12.07 8.71 -12.00
CA PRO A 254 12.50 7.49 -11.30
C PRO A 254 12.94 7.74 -9.85
N GLU A 255 13.53 8.90 -9.58
CA GLU A 255 13.99 9.34 -8.25
C GLU A 255 12.81 9.52 -7.28
N GLN A 256 11.61 9.82 -7.80
CA GLN A 256 10.40 10.04 -6.99
C GLN A 256 9.59 8.76 -6.79
N THR A 257 9.57 7.89 -7.79
CA THR A 257 8.76 6.65 -7.79
C THR A 257 9.51 5.46 -7.18
N GLY A 258 10.85 5.46 -7.26
CA GLY A 258 11.68 4.33 -6.87
C GLY A 258 11.50 3.09 -7.74
N LYS A 259 10.81 3.23 -8.88
CA LYS A 259 10.60 2.21 -9.94
C LYS A 259 11.00 2.78 -11.30
N PRO A 260 11.38 1.94 -12.28
CA PRO A 260 11.51 2.37 -13.66
C PRO A 260 10.17 2.92 -14.17
N VAL A 261 10.21 4.06 -14.85
CA VAL A 261 9.00 4.79 -15.31
C VAL A 261 8.20 4.03 -16.37
N LEU A 262 8.82 3.02 -16.99
CA LEU A 262 8.19 2.27 -18.08
C LEU A 262 7.47 0.99 -17.64
N ASP A 263 7.63 0.58 -16.38
CA ASP A 263 7.11 -0.70 -15.91
C ASP A 263 5.58 -0.78 -15.97
N ASP A 264 4.87 0.29 -15.57
CA ASP A 264 3.40 0.33 -15.63
C ASP A 264 2.89 0.31 -17.08
N LEU A 265 3.63 0.90 -18.03
CA LEU A 265 3.30 0.89 -19.46
C LEU A 265 3.64 -0.46 -20.10
N ARG A 266 4.77 -1.07 -19.73
CA ARG A 266 5.17 -2.40 -20.20
C ARG A 266 4.26 -3.51 -19.68
N GLY A 267 3.74 -3.35 -18.45
CA GLY A 267 2.76 -4.26 -17.88
C GLY A 267 1.33 -4.05 -18.37
N ALA A 268 1.09 -3.03 -19.21
CA ALA A 268 -0.26 -2.60 -19.62
C ALA A 268 -1.24 -2.56 -18.43
N LYS A 269 -0.81 -1.95 -17.34
CA LYS A 269 -1.58 -1.92 -16.10
C LYS A 269 -2.91 -1.21 -16.32
N HIS A 270 -4.02 -1.88 -15.99
CA HIS A 270 -5.35 -1.33 -16.19
C HIS A 270 -5.66 -0.23 -15.16
N THR A 271 -5.29 1.01 -15.48
CA THR A 271 -5.49 2.17 -14.61
C THR A 271 -6.64 3.04 -15.09
N VAL A 272 -7.18 3.85 -14.18
CA VAL A 272 -8.19 4.88 -14.51
C VAL A 272 -7.67 5.83 -15.60
N LEU A 273 -6.38 6.14 -15.60
CA LEU A 273 -5.73 6.99 -16.61
C LEU A 273 -5.82 6.37 -18.00
N LEU A 274 -5.48 5.08 -18.13
CA LEU A 274 -5.52 4.36 -19.41
C LEU A 274 -6.96 4.13 -19.87
N ALA A 275 -7.88 3.74 -18.99
CA ALA A 275 -9.29 3.55 -19.33
C ALA A 275 -9.91 4.83 -19.90
N LEU A 276 -9.69 5.98 -19.26
CA LEU A 276 -10.15 7.29 -19.75
C LEU A 276 -9.55 7.65 -21.11
N ALA A 277 -8.25 7.38 -21.29
CA ALA A 277 -7.59 7.66 -22.56
C ALA A 277 -8.18 6.82 -23.69
N LEU A 278 -8.36 5.52 -23.48
CA LEU A 278 -8.93 4.60 -24.47
C LEU A 278 -10.39 4.95 -24.81
N GLN A 279 -11.20 5.39 -23.83
CA GLN A 279 -12.57 5.85 -24.08
C GLN A 279 -12.62 7.06 -25.02
N ARG A 280 -11.68 8.00 -24.86
CA ARG A 280 -11.67 9.30 -25.56
C ARG A 280 -10.80 9.33 -26.80
N ALA A 281 -9.94 8.32 -27.00
CA ALA A 281 -9.02 8.24 -28.12
C ALA A 281 -9.78 8.05 -29.45
N ASP A 282 -9.30 8.68 -30.51
CA ASP A 282 -9.70 8.36 -31.86
C ASP A 282 -9.14 7.00 -32.34
N ALA A 283 -9.52 6.57 -33.56
CA ALA A 283 -9.08 5.28 -34.09
C ALA A 283 -7.56 5.16 -34.26
N ALA A 284 -6.89 6.25 -34.64
CA ALA A 284 -5.43 6.26 -34.85
C ALA A 284 -4.71 6.20 -33.49
N GLN A 285 -5.16 6.98 -32.51
CA GLN A 285 -4.65 6.99 -31.15
C GLN A 285 -4.84 5.63 -30.47
N ARG A 286 -6.04 5.02 -30.58
CA ARG A 286 -6.29 3.66 -30.05
C ARG A 286 -5.35 2.62 -30.64
N LYS A 287 -5.13 2.65 -31.94
CA LYS A 287 -4.20 1.74 -32.60
C LYS A 287 -2.78 1.87 -32.04
N VAL A 288 -2.32 3.10 -31.77
CA VAL A 288 -0.99 3.33 -31.17
C VAL A 288 -0.95 2.80 -29.75
N LEU A 289 -1.96 3.08 -28.92
CA LEU A 289 -2.03 2.56 -27.55
C LEU A 289 -2.01 1.03 -27.51
N HIS A 290 -2.84 0.36 -28.31
CA HIS A 290 -2.84 -1.11 -28.37
C HIS A 290 -1.55 -1.73 -28.92
N LEU A 291 -0.79 -1.01 -29.74
CA LEU A 291 0.50 -1.49 -30.25
C LEU A 291 1.61 -1.38 -29.21
N LEU A 292 1.60 -0.33 -28.41
CA LEU A 292 2.71 0.02 -27.51
C LEU A 292 2.51 -0.48 -26.08
N LEU A 293 1.28 -0.42 -25.54
CA LEU A 293 1.00 -0.90 -24.19
C LEU A 293 1.20 -2.41 -24.10
N GLY A 294 1.84 -2.86 -23.03
CA GLY A 294 2.13 -4.27 -22.82
C GLY A 294 3.34 -4.80 -23.60
N ASN A 295 4.03 -3.96 -24.36
CA ASN A 295 5.24 -4.37 -25.09
C ASN A 295 6.45 -4.37 -24.13
N PRO A 296 7.08 -5.52 -23.87
CA PRO A 296 8.28 -5.56 -23.01
C PRO A 296 9.47 -4.72 -23.54
N GLY A 297 9.51 -4.52 -24.88
CA GLY A 297 10.53 -3.70 -25.54
C GLY A 297 10.22 -2.20 -25.59
N LEU A 298 9.13 -1.75 -24.94
CA LEU A 298 8.75 -0.33 -24.92
C LEU A 298 9.89 0.54 -24.37
N ASP A 299 10.27 1.55 -25.15
CA ASP A 299 11.34 2.49 -24.81
C ASP A 299 10.80 3.90 -24.47
N GLU A 300 11.68 4.83 -24.19
CA GLU A 300 11.28 6.21 -23.83
C GLU A 300 10.64 6.96 -25.00
N HIS A 301 11.00 6.65 -26.24
CA HIS A 301 10.35 7.24 -27.41
C HIS A 301 8.88 6.81 -27.51
N ASP A 302 8.59 5.55 -27.28
CA ASP A 302 7.24 5.02 -27.22
C ASP A 302 6.45 5.60 -26.04
N ALA A 303 7.08 5.73 -24.87
CA ALA A 303 6.45 6.35 -23.70
C ALA A 303 6.08 7.82 -23.96
N VAL A 304 6.90 8.58 -24.66
CA VAL A 304 6.58 9.97 -25.06
C VAL A 304 5.35 9.99 -25.98
N ARG A 305 5.21 9.06 -26.91
CA ARG A 305 4.02 8.94 -27.78
C ARG A 305 2.76 8.62 -26.97
N ILE A 306 2.86 7.66 -26.03
CA ILE A 306 1.74 7.32 -25.12
C ILE A 306 1.35 8.55 -24.31
N ARG A 307 2.29 9.22 -23.63
CA ARG A 307 2.03 10.44 -22.82
C ARG A 307 1.39 11.54 -23.67
N GLY A 308 1.80 11.69 -24.93
CA GLY A 308 1.20 12.61 -25.87
C GLY A 308 -0.30 12.33 -26.09
N ILE A 309 -0.67 11.05 -26.28
CA ILE A 309 -2.07 10.63 -26.43
C ILE A 309 -2.85 10.83 -25.13
N LEU A 310 -2.30 10.44 -23.97
CA LEU A 310 -2.94 10.64 -22.66
C LEU A 310 -3.24 12.12 -22.39
N THR A 311 -2.38 13.01 -22.86
CA THR A 311 -2.57 14.46 -22.75
C THR A 311 -3.60 14.96 -23.76
N ALA A 312 -3.50 14.55 -25.02
CA ALA A 312 -4.39 15.00 -26.11
C ALA A 312 -5.86 14.55 -25.89
N THR A 313 -6.08 13.36 -25.31
CA THR A 313 -7.42 12.86 -24.93
C THR A 313 -8.00 13.55 -23.69
N GLY A 314 -7.21 14.38 -22.98
CA GLY A 314 -7.59 14.99 -21.73
C GLY A 314 -7.68 14.03 -20.54
N ALA A 315 -7.22 12.78 -20.68
CA ALA A 315 -7.26 11.77 -19.61
C ALA A 315 -6.44 12.20 -18.39
N ARG A 316 -5.23 12.75 -18.59
CA ARG A 316 -4.40 13.30 -17.51
C ARG A 316 -5.13 14.39 -16.71
N ALA A 317 -5.72 15.36 -17.40
CA ALA A 317 -6.44 16.48 -16.75
C ALA A 317 -7.66 15.98 -15.96
N GLU A 318 -8.34 14.96 -16.47
CA GLU A 318 -9.49 14.36 -15.80
C GLU A 318 -9.09 13.61 -14.53
N VAL A 319 -8.01 12.81 -14.57
CA VAL A 319 -7.49 12.14 -13.36
C VAL A 319 -7.06 13.17 -12.31
N GLU A 320 -6.40 14.25 -12.70
CA GLU A 320 -6.07 15.36 -11.79
C GLU A 320 -7.32 16.00 -11.17
N ARG A 321 -8.41 16.12 -11.95
CA ARG A 321 -9.70 16.61 -11.45
C ARG A 321 -10.32 15.63 -10.44
N LEU A 322 -10.25 14.33 -10.73
CA LEU A 322 -10.72 13.29 -9.81
C LEU A 322 -9.95 13.33 -8.49
N ILE A 323 -8.62 13.45 -8.52
CA ILE A 323 -7.79 13.58 -7.33
C ILE A 323 -8.23 14.77 -6.48
N ARG A 324 -8.39 15.98 -7.08
CA ARG A 324 -8.84 17.16 -6.35
C ARG A 324 -10.22 16.96 -5.73
N ASN A 325 -11.15 16.34 -6.45
CA ASN A 325 -12.51 16.07 -5.95
C ASN A 325 -12.47 15.10 -4.76
N ARG A 326 -11.71 14.02 -4.86
CA ARG A 326 -11.54 13.04 -3.78
C ARG A 326 -10.87 13.64 -2.55
N HIS A 327 -9.85 14.47 -2.75
CA HIS A 327 -9.21 15.22 -1.67
C HIS A 327 -10.21 16.14 -0.95
N ALA A 328 -11.00 16.91 -1.70
CA ALA A 328 -12.04 17.78 -1.12
C ALA A 328 -13.10 16.97 -0.34
N GLN A 329 -13.53 15.81 -0.85
CA GLN A 329 -14.45 14.91 -0.16
C GLN A 329 -13.87 14.40 1.18
N ALA A 330 -12.58 14.01 1.19
CA ALA A 330 -11.91 13.59 2.41
C ALA A 330 -11.86 14.73 3.45
N HIS A 331 -11.55 15.95 3.05
CA HIS A 331 -11.58 17.12 3.95
C HIS A 331 -12.99 17.42 4.47
N GLN A 332 -14.00 17.40 3.61
CA GLN A 332 -15.39 17.59 4.00
C GLN A 332 -15.86 16.54 5.02
N ALA A 333 -15.46 15.29 4.83
CA ALA A 333 -15.77 14.22 5.78
C ALA A 333 -15.17 14.51 7.17
N LEU A 334 -13.94 15.06 7.24
CA LEU A 334 -13.33 15.46 8.50
C LEU A 334 -14.02 16.65 9.17
N ASP A 335 -14.61 17.56 8.39
CA ASP A 335 -15.38 18.69 8.92
C ASP A 335 -16.70 18.23 9.54
N GLN A 336 -17.28 17.14 9.03
CA GLN A 336 -18.53 16.55 9.53
C GLN A 336 -18.31 15.53 10.66
N ALA A 337 -17.09 15.00 10.78
CA ALA A 337 -16.76 13.99 11.78
C ALA A 337 -16.59 14.59 13.17
N SER A 338 -17.11 13.89 14.18
CA SER A 338 -16.90 14.22 15.60
C SER A 338 -15.55 13.71 16.15
N PHE A 339 -14.48 13.77 15.33
CA PHE A 339 -13.15 13.35 15.79
C PHE A 339 -12.50 14.39 16.72
N PRO A 340 -11.62 13.95 17.63
CA PRO A 340 -10.81 14.88 18.42
C PRO A 340 -10.05 15.85 17.50
N PRO A 341 -9.97 17.17 17.84
CA PRO A 341 -9.36 18.17 16.95
C PRO A 341 -7.92 17.87 16.53
N SER A 342 -7.12 17.26 17.41
CA SER A 342 -5.75 16.82 17.10
C SER A 342 -5.74 15.72 16.05
N THR A 343 -6.64 14.74 16.15
CA THR A 343 -6.78 13.65 15.19
C THR A 343 -7.24 14.18 13.82
N ALA A 344 -8.26 15.04 13.79
CA ALA A 344 -8.74 15.65 12.56
C ALA A 344 -7.64 16.47 11.85
N ARG A 345 -6.84 17.27 12.60
CA ARG A 345 -5.69 17.99 12.02
C ARG A 345 -4.65 17.03 11.42
N THR A 346 -4.34 15.95 12.13
CA THR A 346 -3.37 14.97 11.65
C THR A 346 -3.85 14.25 10.39
N LEU A 347 -5.12 13.86 10.34
CA LEU A 347 -5.72 13.24 9.16
C LEU A 347 -5.74 14.20 7.95
N ARG A 348 -6.00 15.52 8.15
CA ARG A 348 -5.86 16.53 7.08
C ARG A 348 -4.43 16.56 6.53
N ARG A 349 -3.41 16.62 7.40
CA ARG A 349 -2.00 16.61 6.98
C ARG A 349 -1.63 15.34 6.20
N ILE A 350 -2.20 14.19 6.58
CA ILE A 350 -2.01 12.94 5.83
C ILE A 350 -2.65 13.05 4.45
N ALA A 351 -3.88 13.58 4.35
CA ALA A 351 -4.57 13.75 3.07
C ALA A 351 -3.79 14.69 2.14
N ASP A 352 -3.30 15.81 2.64
CA ASP A 352 -2.49 16.76 1.88
C ASP A 352 -1.19 16.10 1.37
N ALA A 353 -0.47 15.41 2.25
CA ALA A 353 0.78 14.73 1.88
C ALA A 353 0.59 13.56 0.90
N ALA A 354 -0.59 12.94 0.88
CA ALA A 354 -0.90 11.84 -0.02
C ALA A 354 -1.23 12.30 -1.44
N THR A 355 -1.81 13.50 -1.59
CA THR A 355 -2.34 14.02 -2.87
C THR A 355 -1.42 15.03 -3.56
N VAL A 356 -0.58 15.76 -2.81
CA VAL A 356 0.28 16.87 -3.29
C VAL A 356 1.61 16.39 -3.89
N ARG A 357 1.85 15.10 -4.06
CA ARG A 357 3.04 14.64 -4.80
C ARG A 357 2.99 15.23 -6.22
N ALA A 358 3.90 16.20 -6.51
CA ALA A 358 4.04 16.75 -7.85
C ALA A 358 4.47 15.64 -8.82
N ALA A 359 3.74 15.50 -9.93
CA ALA A 359 4.13 14.67 -11.07
C ALA A 359 4.99 15.50 -12.03
#